data_e904e761ed83973ca77c2b598f5f3f7b
#
_entry.id   e904e761ed83973ca77c2b598f5f3f7b
#
_cell.length_a   1.000
_cell.length_b   1.000
_cell.length_c   1.000
_cell.angle_alpha   90.00
_cell.angle_beta   90.00
_cell.angle_gamma   90.00
#
_symmetry.space_group_name_H-M   'P 1'
#
loop_
_entity.id
_entity.type
_entity.pdbx_description
1 polymer ?
#
loop_
_entity_poly.entity_id
_entity_poly.type
_entity_poly.pdbx_seq_one_letter_code
_entity_poly.pdbx_strand_id
1 'polypeptide(L)'
;MTTDTPKARAAPRPKKMAVADGPAPPDPARSTGPRLRDKEQTARRQLLLTAARRLLRKGGAQAVTMRAVADEVGVSTTVVYGFFQDKATLITQAVDGDLKRFAHHLERAVQEACSPADSLLRVAVAYVTFGTAHPQSYRLMFMEPRPASAIENSSIEFGNASEDAYALARALVEGLLATQAAPIDDRTIEMAAQMFWEMVHGITSLRISSDDDPWFHRLPVVEHVERMVRIFIAGLLHDIGSSASTSVK
;
A
#
# COMPACT_ATOMS: atom_id res chain seq x y z
N MET A 1 -27.61 108.69 15.95
CA MET A 1 -26.26 108.24 15.59
C MET A 1 -26.18 106.74 15.92
N THR A 2 -26.48 105.98 14.99
CA THR A 2 -26.57 104.53 15.09
C THR A 2 -25.42 103.89 14.22
N THR A 3 -24.52 103.23 14.90
CA THR A 3 -23.39 102.53 14.24
C THR A 3 -23.80 101.14 14.00
N ASP A 4 -23.87 100.79 12.75
CA ASP A 4 -24.16 99.46 12.18
C ASP A 4 -22.89 98.60 12.24
N THR A 5 -22.94 97.42 12.87
CA THR A 5 -21.83 96.49 12.95
C THR A 5 -22.09 95.30 12.00
N PRO A 6 -21.22 94.97 11.04
CA PRO A 6 -21.48 93.92 10.10
C PRO A 6 -21.33 92.52 10.74
N LYS A 7 -22.32 91.67 10.42
CA LYS A 7 -22.53 90.31 10.85
C LYS A 7 -21.47 89.43 10.20
N ALA A 8 -20.61 88.76 11.01
CA ALA A 8 -19.57 87.81 10.50
C ALA A 8 -20.22 86.56 9.93
N ARG A 9 -19.77 86.24 8.75
CA ARG A 9 -20.17 85.06 7.95
C ARG A 9 -19.48 83.79 8.49
N ALA A 10 -20.28 82.83 8.97
CA ALA A 10 -19.79 81.55 9.50
C ALA A 10 -19.12 80.67 8.41
N ALA A 11 -17.93 80.16 8.75
CA ALA A 11 -17.19 79.27 7.89
C ALA A 11 -17.88 77.91 7.77
N PRO A 12 -17.77 77.19 6.64
CA PRO A 12 -18.40 75.90 6.46
C PRO A 12 -17.64 74.81 7.26
N ARG A 13 -18.42 73.93 7.92
CA ARG A 13 -17.91 72.76 8.66
C ARG A 13 -17.25 71.80 7.70
N PRO A 14 -16.12 71.18 8.09
CA PRO A 14 -15.50 70.13 7.28
C PRO A 14 -16.39 68.90 7.20
N LYS A 15 -16.57 68.34 5.96
CA LYS A 15 -17.23 67.07 5.70
C LYS A 15 -16.43 65.96 6.39
N LYS A 16 -17.09 65.15 7.26
CA LYS A 16 -16.57 63.88 7.78
C LYS A 16 -16.22 63.02 6.57
N MET A 17 -14.92 62.71 6.39
CA MET A 17 -14.46 61.67 5.50
C MET A 17 -14.99 60.31 6.02
N ALA A 18 -15.72 59.59 5.17
CA ALA A 18 -16.12 58.24 5.44
C ALA A 18 -14.84 57.40 5.54
N VAL A 19 -14.60 56.78 6.68
CA VAL A 19 -13.60 55.77 6.89
C VAL A 19 -14.08 54.59 6.05
N ALA A 20 -13.28 54.18 5.03
CA ALA A 20 -13.52 52.98 4.26
C ALA A 20 -13.50 51.80 5.22
N ASP A 21 -14.59 51.05 5.28
CA ASP A 21 -14.65 49.74 5.94
C ASP A 21 -13.59 48.85 5.32
N GLY A 22 -12.53 48.59 6.08
CA GLY A 22 -11.59 47.53 5.77
C GLY A 22 -12.31 46.16 5.80
N PRO A 23 -11.83 45.17 5.07
CA PRO A 23 -12.47 43.85 5.05
C PRO A 23 -12.59 43.31 6.49
N ALA A 24 -13.79 42.91 6.87
CA ALA A 24 -14.07 42.30 8.17
C ALA A 24 -13.11 41.11 8.40
N PRO A 25 -12.63 40.89 9.64
CA PRO A 25 -11.77 39.73 9.94
C PRO A 25 -12.53 38.46 9.59
N PRO A 26 -11.84 37.42 9.04
CA PRO A 26 -12.49 36.20 8.64
C PRO A 26 -13.15 35.52 9.85
N ASP A 27 -14.42 35.18 9.70
CA ASP A 27 -15.22 34.45 10.68
C ASP A 27 -14.55 33.08 10.96
N PRO A 28 -14.12 32.76 12.18
CA PRO A 28 -13.45 31.51 12.51
C PRO A 28 -14.33 30.25 12.27
N ALA A 29 -15.65 30.43 12.09
CA ALA A 29 -16.58 29.36 11.77
C ALA A 29 -16.64 29.00 10.26
N ARG A 30 -16.01 29.77 9.36
CA ARG A 30 -16.10 29.60 7.90
C ARG A 30 -14.90 28.86 7.25
N SER A 31 -13.91 28.41 7.99
CA SER A 31 -12.65 27.88 7.40
C SER A 31 -12.49 26.35 7.40
N THR A 32 -13.54 25.57 7.59
CA THR A 32 -13.49 24.13 7.27
C THR A 32 -13.85 23.92 5.80
N GLY A 33 -12.94 24.30 4.91
CA GLY A 33 -13.12 24.06 3.47
C GLY A 33 -13.17 22.55 3.14
N PRO A 34 -13.74 22.16 1.98
CA PRO A 34 -13.88 20.76 1.56
C PRO A 34 -12.61 19.93 1.77
N ARG A 35 -11.44 20.49 1.50
CA ARG A 35 -10.12 19.84 1.66
C ARG A 35 -9.77 19.47 3.11
N LEU A 36 -10.22 20.23 4.11
CA LEU A 36 -9.99 19.91 5.53
C LEU A 36 -10.88 18.76 5.98
N ARG A 37 -12.15 18.77 5.57
CA ARG A 37 -13.10 17.67 5.84
C ARG A 37 -12.63 16.37 5.22
N ASP A 38 -12.14 16.39 3.97
CA ASP A 38 -11.61 15.23 3.29
C ASP A 38 -10.36 14.66 4.01
N LYS A 39 -9.46 15.53 4.49
CA LYS A 39 -8.29 15.11 5.28
C LYS A 39 -8.70 14.49 6.61
N GLU A 40 -9.67 15.07 7.31
CA GLU A 40 -10.18 14.53 8.56
C GLU A 40 -10.88 13.18 8.37
N GLN A 41 -11.67 13.03 7.29
CA GLN A 41 -12.30 11.75 6.93
C GLN A 41 -11.24 10.68 6.59
N THR A 42 -10.23 11.03 5.80
CA THR A 42 -9.11 10.13 5.47
C THR A 42 -8.35 9.71 6.72
N ALA A 43 -8.01 10.65 7.61
CA ALA A 43 -7.34 10.35 8.86
C ALA A 43 -8.18 9.41 9.75
N ARG A 44 -9.48 9.68 9.88
CA ARG A 44 -10.41 8.84 10.66
C ARG A 44 -10.53 7.44 10.09
N ARG A 45 -10.62 7.32 8.76
CA ARG A 45 -10.63 6.02 8.07
C ARG A 45 -9.35 5.24 8.35
N GLN A 46 -8.18 5.89 8.34
CA GLN A 46 -6.89 5.24 8.64
C GLN A 46 -6.80 4.77 10.11
N LEU A 47 -7.38 5.51 11.06
CA LEU A 47 -7.46 5.08 12.46
C LEU A 47 -8.28 3.79 12.59
N LEU A 48 -9.44 3.70 11.93
CA LEU A 48 -10.29 2.52 11.93
C LEU A 48 -9.57 1.30 11.30
N LEU A 49 -8.90 1.47 10.16
CA LEU A 49 -8.10 0.42 9.53
C LEU A 49 -6.93 -0.03 10.42
N THR A 50 -6.31 0.89 11.15
CA THR A 50 -5.22 0.57 12.08
C THR A 50 -5.71 -0.23 13.27
N ALA A 51 -6.88 0.11 13.82
CA ALA A 51 -7.54 -0.67 14.87
C ALA A 51 -7.92 -2.07 14.38
N ALA A 52 -8.51 -2.17 13.20
CA ALA A 52 -8.83 -3.46 12.57
C ALA A 52 -7.59 -4.35 12.41
N ARG A 53 -6.47 -3.80 11.91
CA ARG A 53 -5.19 -4.53 11.80
C ARG A 53 -4.67 -5.01 13.16
N ARG A 54 -4.80 -4.20 14.21
CA ARG A 54 -4.40 -4.59 15.56
C ARG A 54 -5.23 -5.76 16.06
N LEU A 55 -6.54 -5.71 15.88
CA LEU A 55 -7.44 -6.80 16.25
C LEU A 55 -7.17 -8.08 15.44
N LEU A 56 -6.93 -7.95 14.12
CA LEU A 56 -6.54 -9.08 13.26
C LEU A 56 -5.27 -9.78 13.78
N ARG A 57 -4.23 -9.02 14.14
CA ARG A 57 -2.99 -9.60 14.67
C ARG A 57 -3.20 -10.28 16.03
N LYS A 58 -4.15 -9.82 16.83
CA LYS A 58 -4.41 -10.29 18.19
C LYS A 58 -5.20 -11.58 18.22
N GLY A 59 -6.17 -11.74 17.33
CA GLY A 59 -7.10 -12.87 17.34
C GLY A 59 -7.73 -13.21 15.99
N GLY A 60 -7.04 -12.89 14.89
CA GLY A 60 -7.51 -13.20 13.54
C GLY A 60 -8.82 -12.49 13.17
N ALA A 61 -9.46 -12.96 12.11
CA ALA A 61 -10.73 -12.41 11.62
C ALA A 61 -11.87 -12.49 12.66
N GLN A 62 -11.82 -13.44 13.58
CA GLN A 62 -12.83 -13.59 14.63
C GLN A 62 -12.82 -12.41 15.62
N ALA A 63 -11.65 -11.85 15.94
CA ALA A 63 -11.52 -10.72 16.85
C ALA A 63 -12.01 -9.39 16.25
N VAL A 64 -12.13 -9.30 14.93
CA VAL A 64 -12.60 -8.09 14.25
C VAL A 64 -14.13 -8.09 14.21
N THR A 65 -14.74 -7.14 14.88
CA THR A 65 -16.17 -6.80 14.73
C THR A 65 -16.29 -5.28 14.60
N MET A 66 -17.36 -4.80 13.97
CA MET A 66 -17.60 -3.34 13.85
C MET A 66 -17.61 -2.67 15.22
N ARG A 67 -18.14 -3.35 16.24
CA ARG A 67 -18.15 -2.88 17.63
C ARG A 67 -16.76 -2.85 18.24
N ALA A 68 -15.98 -3.93 18.12
CA ALA A 68 -14.62 -3.98 18.66
C ALA A 68 -13.71 -2.89 18.06
N VAL A 69 -13.86 -2.61 16.76
CA VAL A 69 -13.13 -1.52 16.08
C VAL A 69 -13.59 -0.15 16.58
N ALA A 70 -14.90 0.04 16.78
CA ALA A 70 -15.46 1.27 17.33
C ALA A 70 -14.95 1.54 18.75
N ASP A 71 -14.97 0.52 19.61
CA ASP A 71 -14.50 0.58 20.99
C ASP A 71 -12.99 0.89 21.06
N GLU A 72 -12.18 0.27 20.18
CA GLU A 72 -10.70 0.49 20.11
C GLU A 72 -10.33 1.93 19.74
N VAL A 73 -11.17 2.61 18.93
CA VAL A 73 -10.94 3.98 18.45
C VAL A 73 -11.69 5.02 19.32
N GLY A 74 -12.64 4.58 20.14
CA GLY A 74 -13.47 5.48 20.97
C GLY A 74 -14.56 6.19 20.18
N VAL A 75 -15.16 5.52 19.19
CA VAL A 75 -16.27 6.06 18.36
C VAL A 75 -17.51 5.17 18.44
N SER A 76 -18.64 5.63 17.91
CA SER A 76 -19.82 4.76 17.79
C SER A 76 -19.71 3.80 16.62
N THR A 77 -20.39 2.67 16.68
CA THR A 77 -20.49 1.70 15.57
C THR A 77 -21.07 2.33 14.31
N THR A 78 -21.97 3.31 14.44
CA THR A 78 -22.53 4.07 13.32
C THR A 78 -21.44 4.79 12.54
N VAL A 79 -20.40 5.31 13.21
CA VAL A 79 -19.26 5.94 12.55
C VAL A 79 -18.50 4.90 11.71
N VAL A 80 -18.27 3.69 12.23
CA VAL A 80 -17.57 2.62 11.49
C VAL A 80 -18.36 2.22 10.24
N TYR A 81 -19.69 2.04 10.34
CA TYR A 81 -20.57 1.75 9.22
C TYR A 81 -20.63 2.89 8.18
N GLY A 82 -20.35 4.14 8.59
CA GLY A 82 -20.22 5.25 7.65
C GLY A 82 -18.98 5.17 6.73
N PHE A 83 -17.95 4.38 7.11
CA PHE A 83 -16.73 4.18 6.33
C PHE A 83 -16.64 2.82 5.64
N PHE A 84 -17.26 1.78 6.22
CA PHE A 84 -17.17 0.40 5.74
C PHE A 84 -18.57 -0.23 5.75
N GLN A 85 -18.98 -0.76 4.62
CA GLN A 85 -20.30 -1.35 4.43
C GLN A 85 -20.51 -2.53 5.40
N ASP A 86 -19.48 -3.35 5.59
CA ASP A 86 -19.52 -4.55 6.41
C ASP A 86 -18.12 -4.92 6.96
N LYS A 87 -18.09 -5.97 7.77
CA LYS A 87 -16.88 -6.54 8.34
C LYS A 87 -15.90 -7.06 7.27
N ALA A 88 -16.40 -7.66 6.19
CA ALA A 88 -15.57 -8.23 5.13
C ALA A 88 -14.79 -7.12 4.41
N THR A 89 -15.47 -6.03 4.05
CA THR A 89 -14.88 -4.82 3.48
C THR A 89 -13.82 -4.22 4.41
N LEU A 90 -14.11 -4.10 5.71
CA LEU A 90 -13.18 -3.57 6.69
C LEU A 90 -11.91 -4.43 6.79
N ILE A 91 -12.05 -5.76 6.87
CA ILE A 91 -10.91 -6.69 6.93
C ILE A 91 -10.09 -6.62 5.65
N THR A 92 -10.72 -6.70 4.48
CA THR A 92 -10.04 -6.63 3.18
C THR A 92 -9.18 -5.38 3.08
N GLN A 93 -9.77 -4.22 3.35
CA GLN A 93 -9.04 -2.95 3.24
C GLN A 93 -8.00 -2.74 4.35
N ALA A 94 -8.16 -3.40 5.49
CA ALA A 94 -7.12 -3.43 6.51
C ALA A 94 -5.90 -4.23 6.05
N VAL A 95 -6.10 -5.36 5.37
CA VAL A 95 -5.03 -6.19 4.78
C VAL A 95 -4.40 -5.53 3.56
N ASP A 96 -5.19 -4.86 2.72
CA ASP A 96 -4.68 -4.11 1.56
C ASP A 96 -3.59 -3.10 1.93
N GLY A 97 -3.73 -2.45 3.07
CA GLY A 97 -2.70 -1.53 3.56
C GLY A 97 -1.36 -2.22 3.85
N ASP A 98 -1.36 -3.48 4.25
CA ASP A 98 -0.15 -4.29 4.45
C ASP A 98 0.40 -4.75 3.09
N LEU A 99 -0.47 -5.16 2.15
CA LEU A 99 -0.09 -5.53 0.79
C LEU A 99 0.54 -4.36 0.02
N LYS A 100 -0.03 -3.16 0.07
CA LYS A 100 0.56 -1.97 -0.56
C LYS A 100 1.93 -1.63 0.02
N ARG A 101 2.11 -1.72 1.34
CA ARG A 101 3.43 -1.52 1.96
C ARG A 101 4.44 -2.58 1.53
N PHE A 102 3.99 -3.82 1.39
CA PHE A 102 4.80 -4.92 0.91
C PHE A 102 5.22 -4.70 -0.54
N ALA A 103 4.28 -4.42 -1.46
CA ALA A 103 4.56 -4.13 -2.86
C ALA A 103 5.54 -2.96 -3.02
N HIS A 104 5.32 -1.86 -2.29
CA HIS A 104 6.24 -0.72 -2.31
C HIS A 104 7.64 -1.06 -1.76
N HIS A 105 7.73 -1.94 -0.74
CA HIS A 105 9.04 -2.42 -0.25
C HIS A 105 9.79 -3.20 -1.33
N LEU A 106 9.09 -4.07 -2.07
CA LEU A 106 9.67 -4.84 -3.17
C LEU A 106 10.09 -3.94 -4.34
N GLU A 107 9.24 -2.99 -4.74
CA GLU A 107 9.52 -2.03 -5.79
C GLU A 107 10.81 -1.24 -5.50
N ARG A 108 10.97 -0.75 -4.27
CA ARG A 108 12.18 -0.04 -3.85
C ARG A 108 13.44 -0.89 -3.94
N ALA A 109 13.35 -2.19 -3.68
CA ALA A 109 14.50 -3.08 -3.71
C ALA A 109 15.10 -3.23 -5.12
N VAL A 110 14.27 -3.06 -6.17
CA VAL A 110 14.69 -3.21 -7.57
C VAL A 110 15.11 -1.91 -8.24
N GLN A 111 14.94 -0.75 -7.60
CA GLN A 111 15.26 0.57 -8.20
C GLN A 111 16.74 0.71 -8.60
N GLU A 112 17.65 0.05 -7.87
CA GLU A 112 19.10 0.10 -8.12
C GLU A 112 19.63 -1.17 -8.80
N ALA A 113 18.73 -1.98 -9.39
CA ALA A 113 19.13 -3.20 -10.07
C ALA A 113 19.86 -2.87 -11.38
N CYS A 114 20.96 -3.56 -11.64
CA CYS A 114 21.79 -3.36 -12.83
C CYS A 114 21.50 -4.34 -13.98
N SER A 115 20.64 -5.33 -13.76
CA SER A 115 20.18 -6.28 -14.77
C SER A 115 18.86 -6.95 -14.38
N PRO A 116 18.11 -7.55 -15.31
CA PRO A 116 16.90 -8.30 -14.99
C PRO A 116 17.14 -9.44 -13.99
N ALA A 117 18.27 -10.13 -14.07
CA ALA A 117 18.64 -11.16 -13.10
C ALA A 117 18.91 -10.58 -11.70
N ASP A 118 19.53 -9.42 -11.60
CA ASP A 118 19.75 -8.70 -10.35
C ASP A 118 18.42 -8.19 -9.76
N SER A 119 17.47 -7.78 -10.59
CA SER A 119 16.10 -7.39 -10.14
C SER A 119 15.40 -8.56 -9.46
N LEU A 120 15.42 -9.75 -10.05
CA LEU A 120 14.83 -10.96 -9.46
C LEU A 120 15.54 -11.35 -8.15
N LEU A 121 16.85 -11.22 -8.09
CA LEU A 121 17.61 -11.49 -6.87
C LEU A 121 17.21 -10.54 -5.74
N ARG A 122 17.20 -9.24 -6.01
CA ARG A 122 16.86 -8.21 -5.04
C ARG A 122 15.42 -8.31 -4.54
N VAL A 123 14.47 -8.51 -5.46
CA VAL A 123 13.06 -8.67 -5.06
C VAL A 123 12.84 -9.91 -4.22
N ALA A 124 13.51 -11.04 -4.52
CA ALA A 124 13.40 -12.25 -3.73
C ALA A 124 13.96 -12.07 -2.31
N VAL A 125 15.14 -11.45 -2.17
CA VAL A 125 15.73 -11.13 -0.87
C VAL A 125 14.80 -10.19 -0.08
N ALA A 126 14.28 -9.14 -0.71
CA ALA A 126 13.35 -8.21 -0.09
C ALA A 126 12.05 -8.89 0.34
N TYR A 127 11.50 -9.79 -0.48
CA TYR A 127 10.31 -10.58 -0.19
C TYR A 127 10.48 -11.39 1.10
N VAL A 128 11.53 -12.22 1.13
CA VAL A 128 11.77 -13.15 2.25
C VAL A 128 12.14 -12.40 3.53
N THR A 129 12.99 -11.37 3.44
CA THR A 129 13.39 -10.58 4.60
C THR A 129 12.22 -9.78 5.18
N PHE A 130 11.36 -9.21 4.34
CA PHE A 130 10.13 -8.56 4.83
C PHE A 130 9.21 -9.55 5.53
N GLY A 131 8.94 -10.69 4.90
CA GLY A 131 8.03 -11.69 5.45
C GLY A 131 8.51 -12.23 6.81
N THR A 132 9.80 -12.54 6.93
CA THR A 132 10.39 -13.04 8.19
C THR A 132 10.49 -11.95 9.26
N ALA A 133 10.71 -10.67 8.88
CA ALA A 133 10.68 -9.55 9.82
C ALA A 133 9.26 -9.18 10.28
N HIS A 134 8.23 -9.51 9.49
CA HIS A 134 6.83 -9.17 9.78
C HIS A 134 5.90 -10.40 9.69
N PRO A 135 6.14 -11.47 10.46
CA PRO A 135 5.48 -12.76 10.28
C PRO A 135 3.96 -12.70 10.45
N GLN A 136 3.47 -11.87 11.37
CA GLN A 136 2.02 -11.71 11.58
C GLN A 136 1.33 -11.00 10.40
N SER A 137 1.94 -9.95 9.86
CA SER A 137 1.43 -9.28 8.65
C SER A 137 1.48 -10.22 7.45
N TYR A 138 2.55 -11.00 7.31
CA TYR A 138 2.71 -11.97 6.23
C TYR A 138 1.63 -13.07 6.28
N ARG A 139 1.35 -13.62 7.47
CA ARG A 139 0.25 -14.58 7.65
C ARG A 139 -1.09 -14.00 7.23
N LEU A 140 -1.41 -12.76 7.65
CA LEU A 140 -2.65 -12.09 7.27
C LEU A 140 -2.76 -11.83 5.77
N MET A 141 -1.66 -11.49 5.10
CA MET A 141 -1.65 -11.24 3.67
C MET A 141 -1.80 -12.50 2.83
N PHE A 142 -1.14 -13.61 3.22
CA PHE A 142 -0.94 -14.74 2.32
C PHE A 142 -1.35 -16.11 2.88
N MET A 143 -1.49 -16.28 4.19
CA MET A 143 -1.73 -17.57 4.82
C MET A 143 -3.13 -17.70 5.46
N GLU A 144 -3.85 -16.59 5.64
CA GLU A 144 -5.21 -16.58 6.18
C GLU A 144 -6.24 -16.59 5.04
N PRO A 145 -7.36 -17.31 5.20
CA PRO A 145 -8.46 -17.28 4.24
C PRO A 145 -9.01 -15.86 4.09
N ARG A 146 -9.17 -15.42 2.84
CA ARG A 146 -9.80 -14.14 2.53
C ARG A 146 -11.31 -14.32 2.32
N PRO A 147 -12.14 -13.30 2.66
CA PRO A 147 -13.55 -13.29 2.28
C PRO A 147 -13.73 -13.44 0.77
N ALA A 148 -14.80 -14.10 0.34
CA ALA A 148 -15.13 -14.27 -1.09
C ALA A 148 -15.27 -12.93 -1.83
N SER A 149 -15.73 -11.88 -1.13
CA SER A 149 -15.84 -10.51 -1.65
C SER A 149 -14.54 -9.71 -1.57
N ALA A 150 -13.39 -10.34 -1.26
CA ALA A 150 -12.13 -9.61 -1.08
C ALA A 150 -11.71 -8.83 -2.33
N ILE A 151 -11.89 -9.40 -3.52
CA ILE A 151 -11.53 -8.75 -4.79
C ILE A 151 -12.37 -7.49 -5.01
N GLU A 152 -13.70 -7.59 -4.85
CA GLU A 152 -14.62 -6.47 -5.07
C GLU A 152 -14.44 -5.33 -4.06
N ASN A 153 -14.00 -5.66 -2.85
CA ASN A 153 -13.83 -4.70 -1.75
C ASN A 153 -12.37 -4.22 -1.59
N SER A 154 -11.45 -4.73 -2.38
CA SER A 154 -10.04 -4.34 -2.35
C SER A 154 -9.82 -2.91 -2.84
N SER A 155 -8.87 -2.24 -2.20
CA SER A 155 -8.37 -0.93 -2.64
C SER A 155 -7.09 -1.04 -3.47
N ILE A 156 -6.65 -2.27 -3.79
CA ILE A 156 -5.50 -2.55 -4.64
C ILE A 156 -5.93 -2.52 -6.11
N GLU A 157 -5.16 -1.86 -6.92
CA GLU A 157 -5.26 -1.94 -8.37
C GLU A 157 -4.53 -3.20 -8.85
N PHE A 158 -5.30 -4.28 -9.09
CA PHE A 158 -4.75 -5.54 -9.58
C PHE A 158 -4.07 -5.38 -10.93
N GLY A 159 -2.87 -5.95 -11.06
CA GLY A 159 -2.03 -5.81 -12.25
C GLY A 159 -1.14 -4.57 -12.23
N ASN A 160 -1.32 -3.65 -11.29
CA ASN A 160 -0.41 -2.52 -11.09
C ASN A 160 0.78 -2.93 -10.23
N ALA A 161 1.97 -3.03 -10.83
CA ALA A 161 3.20 -3.50 -10.18
C ALA A 161 3.61 -2.68 -8.94
N SER A 162 3.14 -1.43 -8.78
CA SER A 162 3.43 -0.61 -7.60
C SER A 162 2.50 -0.91 -6.41
N GLU A 163 1.38 -1.57 -6.62
CA GLU A 163 0.42 -1.98 -5.58
C GLU A 163 0.25 -3.49 -5.45
N ASP A 164 0.51 -4.23 -6.54
CA ASP A 164 0.35 -5.68 -6.65
C ASP A 164 1.73 -6.35 -6.76
N ALA A 165 2.14 -7.01 -5.69
CA ALA A 165 3.44 -7.67 -5.61
C ALA A 165 3.59 -8.84 -6.60
N TYR A 166 2.48 -9.51 -6.98
CA TYR A 166 2.52 -10.55 -8.00
C TYR A 166 2.71 -9.96 -9.40
N ALA A 167 2.03 -8.87 -9.72
CA ALA A 167 2.22 -8.15 -10.98
C ALA A 167 3.67 -7.66 -11.13
N LEU A 168 4.28 -7.17 -10.04
CA LEU A 168 5.71 -6.82 -10.03
C LEU A 168 6.58 -8.03 -10.35
N ALA A 169 6.37 -9.17 -9.66
CA ALA A 169 7.15 -10.39 -9.88
C ALA A 169 7.03 -10.87 -11.33
N ARG A 170 5.81 -10.85 -11.90
CA ARG A 170 5.56 -11.21 -13.30
C ARG A 170 6.29 -10.29 -14.27
N ALA A 171 6.24 -8.99 -14.07
CA ALA A 171 6.95 -8.02 -14.90
C ALA A 171 8.48 -8.21 -14.86
N LEU A 172 9.05 -8.55 -13.69
CA LEU A 172 10.47 -8.81 -13.55
C LEU A 172 10.89 -10.11 -14.26
N VAL A 173 10.07 -11.15 -14.19
CA VAL A 173 10.27 -12.41 -14.93
C VAL A 173 10.19 -12.16 -16.42
N GLU A 174 9.18 -11.43 -16.90
CA GLU A 174 9.06 -11.03 -18.29
C GLU A 174 10.29 -10.26 -18.78
N GLY A 175 10.79 -9.31 -17.98
CA GLY A 175 12.02 -8.57 -18.26
C GLY A 175 13.26 -9.47 -18.36
N LEU A 176 13.37 -10.54 -17.55
CA LEU A 176 14.42 -11.52 -17.68
C LEU A 176 14.27 -12.32 -18.99
N LEU A 177 13.07 -12.79 -19.30
CA LEU A 177 12.78 -13.60 -20.48
C LEU A 177 12.93 -12.80 -21.78
N ALA A 178 12.67 -11.50 -21.77
CA ALA A 178 12.90 -10.60 -22.90
C ALA A 178 14.39 -10.50 -23.32
N THR A 179 15.32 -10.98 -22.49
CA THR A 179 16.75 -11.08 -22.89
C THR A 179 17.04 -12.25 -23.81
N GLN A 180 16.09 -13.17 -24.03
CA GLN A 180 16.25 -14.32 -24.89
C GLN A 180 16.08 -13.95 -26.37
N ALA A 181 16.74 -14.67 -27.28
CA ALA A 181 16.72 -14.41 -28.69
C ALA A 181 15.36 -14.70 -29.37
N ALA A 182 14.59 -15.65 -28.83
CA ALA A 182 13.27 -16.00 -29.34
C ALA A 182 12.16 -15.33 -28.52
N PRO A 183 11.05 -14.92 -29.14
CA PRO A 183 9.87 -14.45 -28.43
C PRO A 183 9.34 -15.53 -27.49
N ILE A 184 9.00 -15.14 -26.27
CA ILE A 184 8.43 -16.01 -25.25
C ILE A 184 6.92 -15.72 -25.16
N ASP A 185 6.11 -16.78 -25.16
CA ASP A 185 4.65 -16.62 -25.05
C ASP A 185 4.20 -16.26 -23.62
N ASP A 186 3.01 -15.69 -23.52
CA ASP A 186 2.43 -15.22 -22.26
C ASP A 186 2.25 -16.35 -21.24
N ARG A 187 1.94 -17.57 -21.69
CA ARG A 187 1.78 -18.75 -20.84
C ARG A 187 3.10 -19.13 -20.17
N THR A 188 4.20 -19.08 -20.92
CA THR A 188 5.54 -19.38 -20.40
C THR A 188 5.97 -18.32 -19.37
N ILE A 189 5.69 -17.02 -19.65
CA ILE A 189 5.93 -15.94 -18.71
C ILE A 189 5.13 -16.16 -17.41
N GLU A 190 3.84 -16.46 -17.54
CA GLU A 190 2.96 -16.69 -16.39
C GLU A 190 3.41 -17.91 -15.55
N MET A 191 3.77 -19.02 -16.20
CA MET A 191 4.29 -20.21 -15.51
C MET A 191 5.57 -19.88 -14.74
N ALA A 192 6.53 -19.19 -15.36
CA ALA A 192 7.77 -18.81 -14.71
C ALA A 192 7.53 -17.82 -13.55
N ALA A 193 6.58 -16.91 -13.69
CA ALA A 193 6.20 -15.99 -12.62
C ALA A 193 5.58 -16.73 -11.42
N GLN A 194 4.71 -17.71 -11.66
CA GLN A 194 4.14 -18.55 -10.60
C GLN A 194 5.22 -19.36 -9.89
N MET A 195 6.11 -20.02 -10.63
CA MET A 195 7.23 -20.76 -10.06
C MET A 195 8.13 -19.87 -9.18
N PHE A 196 8.44 -18.66 -9.65
CA PHE A 196 9.21 -17.70 -8.87
C PHE A 196 8.47 -17.29 -7.60
N TRP A 197 7.19 -16.96 -7.71
CA TRP A 197 6.34 -16.59 -6.59
C TRP A 197 6.23 -17.70 -5.54
N GLU A 198 5.93 -18.93 -5.98
CA GLU A 198 5.83 -20.11 -5.12
C GLU A 198 7.15 -20.41 -4.39
N MET A 199 8.27 -20.24 -5.07
CA MET A 199 9.60 -20.43 -4.49
C MET A 199 9.84 -19.43 -3.33
N VAL A 200 9.65 -18.12 -3.54
CA VAL A 200 9.89 -17.14 -2.48
C VAL A 200 8.85 -17.21 -1.37
N HIS A 201 7.61 -17.54 -1.73
CA HIS A 201 6.53 -17.80 -0.76
C HIS A 201 6.83 -19.03 0.10
N GLY A 202 7.26 -20.13 -0.51
CA GLY A 202 7.64 -21.37 0.17
C GLY A 202 8.76 -21.15 1.19
N ILE A 203 9.84 -20.46 0.80
CA ILE A 203 10.92 -20.12 1.72
C ILE A 203 10.38 -19.31 2.91
N THR A 204 9.58 -18.27 2.61
CA THR A 204 9.09 -17.35 3.64
C THR A 204 8.15 -18.07 4.60
N SER A 205 7.15 -18.79 4.09
CA SER A 205 6.17 -19.50 4.91
C SER A 205 6.79 -20.57 5.79
N LEU A 206 7.73 -21.35 5.26
CA LEU A 206 8.48 -22.36 6.01
C LEU A 206 9.33 -21.71 7.11
N ARG A 207 9.98 -20.59 6.84
CA ARG A 207 10.74 -19.87 7.87
C ARG A 207 9.86 -19.28 8.97
N ILE A 208 8.63 -18.86 8.64
CA ILE A 208 7.68 -18.34 9.63
C ILE A 208 7.03 -19.47 10.45
N SER A 209 6.72 -20.61 9.83
CA SER A 209 6.00 -21.70 10.49
C SER A 209 6.89 -22.61 11.33
N SER A 210 8.18 -22.70 10.99
CA SER A 210 9.12 -23.64 11.63
C SER A 210 10.29 -22.90 12.30
N ASP A 211 10.06 -21.71 12.88
CA ASP A 211 11.14 -20.87 13.43
C ASP A 211 11.87 -21.58 14.59
N ASP A 212 11.17 -22.32 15.40
CA ASP A 212 11.70 -23.06 16.57
C ASP A 212 11.85 -24.57 16.29
N ASP A 213 11.85 -25.02 15.01
CA ASP A 213 11.94 -26.44 14.69
C ASP A 213 13.35 -26.98 14.94
N PRO A 214 13.57 -27.86 15.93
CA PRO A 214 14.88 -28.40 16.26
C PRO A 214 15.44 -29.37 15.20
N TRP A 215 14.60 -29.84 14.27
CA TRP A 215 14.99 -30.75 13.19
C TRP A 215 15.61 -30.04 12.00
N PHE A 216 15.59 -28.70 12.00
CA PHE A 216 15.98 -27.91 10.85
C PHE A 216 17.12 -26.94 11.18
N HIS A 217 18.35 -27.29 10.79
CA HIS A 217 19.45 -26.34 10.86
C HIS A 217 19.32 -25.29 9.75
N ARG A 218 19.00 -24.06 10.12
CA ARG A 218 18.74 -22.96 9.17
C ARG A 218 20.01 -22.30 8.71
N LEU A 219 20.18 -22.26 7.40
CA LEU A 219 21.20 -21.44 6.75
C LEU A 219 20.81 -19.93 6.81
N PRO A 220 21.80 -19.01 6.69
CA PRO A 220 21.54 -17.59 6.57
C PRO A 220 20.55 -17.30 5.45
N VAL A 221 19.52 -16.49 5.75
CA VAL A 221 18.38 -16.32 4.84
C VAL A 221 18.80 -15.74 3.48
N VAL A 222 19.66 -14.72 3.48
CA VAL A 222 20.08 -14.03 2.26
C VAL A 222 20.86 -14.96 1.35
N GLU A 223 21.84 -15.68 1.89
CA GLU A 223 22.66 -16.64 1.14
C GLU A 223 21.80 -17.74 0.52
N HIS A 224 20.83 -18.27 1.28
CA HIS A 224 19.93 -19.31 0.80
C HIS A 224 19.04 -18.82 -0.33
N VAL A 225 18.41 -17.65 -0.17
CA VAL A 225 17.55 -17.04 -1.19
C VAL A 225 18.34 -16.74 -2.46
N GLU A 226 19.52 -16.12 -2.34
CA GLU A 226 20.38 -15.82 -3.49
C GLU A 226 20.74 -17.08 -4.27
N ARG A 227 21.09 -18.17 -3.57
CA ARG A 227 21.43 -19.42 -4.20
C ARG A 227 20.24 -20.01 -4.95
N MET A 228 19.06 -20.02 -4.33
CA MET A 228 17.84 -20.54 -4.95
C MET A 228 17.45 -19.73 -6.20
N VAL A 229 17.51 -18.40 -6.13
CA VAL A 229 17.20 -17.56 -7.30
C VAL A 229 18.18 -17.78 -8.44
N ARG A 230 19.48 -17.91 -8.16
CA ARG A 230 20.49 -18.22 -9.20
C ARG A 230 20.22 -19.56 -9.87
N ILE A 231 19.87 -20.58 -9.10
CA ILE A 231 19.51 -21.90 -9.63
C ILE A 231 18.22 -21.81 -10.47
N PHE A 232 17.21 -21.10 -9.98
CA PHE A 232 15.96 -20.86 -10.70
C PHE A 232 16.21 -20.19 -12.05
N ILE A 233 16.96 -19.09 -12.07
CA ILE A 233 17.28 -18.36 -13.32
C ILE A 233 18.04 -19.26 -14.28
N ALA A 234 19.08 -19.96 -13.82
CA ALA A 234 19.87 -20.83 -14.67
C ALA A 234 19.04 -21.98 -15.25
N GLY A 235 18.19 -22.62 -14.44
CA GLY A 235 17.29 -23.70 -14.88
C GLY A 235 16.24 -23.20 -15.87
N LEU A 236 15.61 -22.07 -15.59
CA LEU A 236 14.59 -21.47 -16.47
C LEU A 236 15.16 -21.12 -17.85
N LEU A 237 16.31 -20.44 -17.89
CA LEU A 237 16.93 -20.03 -19.16
C LEU A 237 17.43 -21.24 -19.95
N HIS A 238 17.91 -22.29 -19.28
CA HIS A 238 18.32 -23.55 -19.94
C HIS A 238 17.12 -24.28 -20.57
N ASP A 239 16.01 -24.40 -19.85
CA ASP A 239 14.79 -25.08 -20.31
C ASP A 239 14.22 -24.40 -21.56
N ILE A 240 14.11 -23.06 -21.53
CA ILE A 240 13.63 -22.28 -22.69
C ILE A 240 14.57 -22.42 -23.90
N GLY A 241 15.87 -22.32 -23.70
CA GLY A 241 16.86 -22.51 -24.78
C GLY A 241 16.80 -23.89 -25.41
N SER A 242 16.57 -24.93 -24.62
CA SER A 242 16.42 -26.30 -25.06
C SER A 242 15.13 -26.53 -25.89
N SER A 243 14.03 -25.93 -25.45
CA SER A 243 12.72 -26.01 -26.12
C SER A 243 12.74 -25.32 -27.48
N ALA A 244 13.39 -24.16 -27.60
CA ALA A 244 13.55 -23.46 -28.87
C ALA A 244 14.35 -24.28 -29.90
N SER A 245 15.36 -25.03 -29.46
CA SER A 245 16.18 -25.89 -30.34
C SER A 245 15.43 -27.12 -30.88
N THR A 246 14.40 -27.59 -30.17
CA THR A 246 13.60 -28.76 -30.56
C THR A 246 12.49 -28.40 -31.56
N SER A 247 12.02 -27.16 -31.56
CA SER A 247 10.95 -26.70 -32.50
C SER A 247 11.45 -26.39 -33.92
N VAL A 248 12.75 -26.42 -34.18
CA VAL A 248 13.37 -26.08 -35.48
C VAL A 248 13.69 -27.36 -36.32
N LYS A 249 13.37 -28.54 -35.81
CA LYS A 249 13.46 -29.81 -36.55
C LYS A 249 12.09 -30.27 -37.03
#